data_eb650719b6b79f120c411f55d451b15b
#
_entry.id   eb650719b6b79f120c411f55d451b15b
#
_cell.length_a   1.000
_cell.length_b   1.000
_cell.length_c   1.000
_cell.angle_alpha   90.00
_cell.angle_beta   90.00
_cell.angle_gamma   90.00
#
_symmetry.space_group_name_H-M   'P 1'
#
loop_
_entity.id
_entity.type
_entity.pdbx_description
1 polymer ?
#
loop_
_entity_poly.entity_id
_entity_poly.type
_entity_poly.pdbx_seq_one_letter_code
_entity_poly.pdbx_strand_id
1 'polypeptide(L)'
;MAKSCLGIDIGKDQMKLVLMKGENIVKTASVQMPEGLLKDGRIVSVETTGELIRKTMKKNKIRCKEAAVVVSSGICFLRNVTMPEMTAEQLVYNLPYEFRDYITDELKKYVFDYSWGSGEEMPKGKKLKKASKKKKKEEKPEEEENQKRNEMELLAAAAPLEVMEDLRLMTRKAGLKLTFAAPEVSACENLLHYKLRNEQDKDKEYGILDLGSTSSRLFIFKGDRHQVTRVIERGMEQVEELLADTLHIDIHLARTWLLANH
;
A
#
# COMPACT_ATOMS: atom_id res chain seq x y z
N MET A 1 -23.41 -12.78 4.61
CA MET A 1 -22.18 -13.60 4.78
C MET A 1 -20.99 -12.69 4.62
N ALA A 2 -19.99 -12.80 5.50
CA ALA A 2 -18.77 -11.99 5.38
C ALA A 2 -18.05 -12.31 4.05
N LYS A 3 -17.68 -11.27 3.33
CA LYS A 3 -17.02 -11.35 2.03
C LYS A 3 -15.60 -11.90 2.21
N SER A 4 -15.17 -12.80 1.33
CA SER A 4 -13.82 -13.36 1.38
C SER A 4 -12.94 -12.63 0.38
N CYS A 5 -11.72 -12.26 0.80
CA CYS A 5 -10.72 -11.64 -0.04
C CYS A 5 -9.37 -12.35 0.13
N LEU A 6 -8.63 -12.52 -0.95
CA LEU A 6 -7.27 -13.05 -0.96
C LEU A 6 -6.28 -11.91 -0.98
N GLY A 7 -5.56 -11.71 0.12
CA GLY A 7 -4.39 -10.82 0.15
C GLY A 7 -3.21 -11.51 -0.53
N ILE A 8 -2.54 -10.78 -1.40
CA ILE A 8 -1.38 -11.25 -2.18
C ILE A 8 -0.23 -10.28 -1.97
N ASP A 9 0.88 -10.80 -1.45
CA ASP A 9 2.16 -10.10 -1.34
C ASP A 9 3.19 -10.81 -2.22
N ILE A 10 3.79 -10.06 -3.15
CA ILE A 10 4.71 -10.57 -4.15
C ILE A 10 6.11 -10.06 -3.84
N GLY A 11 6.88 -10.86 -3.11
CA GLY A 11 8.29 -10.61 -2.85
C GLY A 11 9.20 -11.24 -3.91
N LYS A 12 10.48 -10.89 -3.90
CA LYS A 12 11.49 -11.42 -4.83
C LYS A 12 11.64 -12.94 -4.67
N ASP A 13 11.74 -13.43 -3.43
CA ASP A 13 11.98 -14.85 -3.15
C ASP A 13 10.69 -15.62 -2.89
N GLN A 14 9.70 -14.98 -2.31
CA GLN A 14 8.47 -15.63 -1.91
C GLN A 14 7.24 -14.78 -2.23
N MET A 15 6.21 -15.45 -2.72
CA MET A 15 4.87 -14.90 -2.78
C MET A 15 4.05 -15.45 -1.63
N LYS A 16 3.38 -14.57 -0.88
CA LYS A 16 2.55 -14.90 0.27
C LYS A 16 1.09 -14.67 -0.06
N LEU A 17 0.24 -15.60 0.31
CA LEU A 17 -1.20 -15.57 0.11
C LEU A 17 -1.90 -15.68 1.45
N VAL A 18 -2.85 -14.79 1.73
CA VAL A 18 -3.65 -14.78 2.95
C VAL A 18 -5.13 -14.70 2.61
N LEU A 19 -5.89 -15.74 2.88
CA LEU A 19 -7.34 -15.74 2.73
C LEU A 19 -7.97 -15.14 3.97
N MET A 20 -8.64 -14.01 3.81
CA MET A 20 -9.43 -13.34 4.84
C MET A 20 -10.92 -13.60 4.63
N LYS A 21 -11.67 -13.71 5.74
CA LYS A 21 -13.13 -13.68 5.75
C LYS A 21 -13.60 -12.69 6.83
N GLY A 22 -14.00 -11.50 6.41
CA GLY A 22 -14.11 -10.36 7.31
C GLY A 22 -12.72 -10.06 7.91
N GLU A 23 -12.62 -9.96 9.23
CA GLU A 23 -11.37 -9.69 9.96
C GLU A 23 -10.55 -10.96 10.30
N ASN A 24 -11.04 -12.15 9.94
CA ASN A 24 -10.40 -13.41 10.33
C ASN A 24 -9.51 -13.97 9.21
N ILE A 25 -8.29 -14.35 9.57
CA ILE A 25 -7.41 -15.13 8.71
C ILE A 25 -7.95 -16.57 8.67
N VAL A 26 -8.31 -17.05 7.49
CA VAL A 26 -8.86 -18.40 7.28
C VAL A 26 -7.75 -19.37 6.84
N LYS A 27 -6.87 -18.91 5.95
CA LYS A 27 -5.77 -19.70 5.42
C LYS A 27 -4.60 -18.80 5.04
N THR A 28 -3.41 -19.34 5.17
CA THR A 28 -2.18 -18.77 4.64
C THR A 28 -1.49 -19.76 3.74
N ALA A 29 -0.77 -19.27 2.75
CA ALA A 29 0.11 -20.09 1.92
C ALA A 29 1.29 -19.22 1.46
N SER A 30 2.45 -19.85 1.31
CA SER A 30 3.59 -19.24 0.65
C SER A 30 4.10 -20.15 -0.46
N VAL A 31 4.72 -19.55 -1.45
CA VAL A 31 5.36 -20.26 -2.55
C VAL A 31 6.62 -19.49 -2.96
N GLN A 32 7.68 -20.23 -3.23
CA GLN A 32 8.91 -19.64 -3.75
C GLN A 32 8.65 -19.02 -5.13
N MET A 33 9.13 -17.81 -5.33
CA MET A 33 9.07 -17.13 -6.64
C MET A 33 10.18 -17.68 -7.53
N PRO A 34 9.86 -18.13 -8.74
CA PRO A 34 10.88 -18.41 -9.74
C PRO A 34 11.72 -17.18 -10.05
N GLU A 35 13.01 -17.38 -10.24
CA GLU A 35 13.93 -16.31 -10.61
C GLU A 35 13.46 -15.58 -11.88
N GLY A 36 13.65 -14.28 -11.91
CA GLY A 36 13.31 -13.44 -13.06
C GLY A 36 11.83 -13.09 -13.22
N LEU A 37 10.93 -13.58 -12.37
CA LEU A 37 9.51 -13.19 -12.43
C LEU A 37 9.22 -11.81 -11.81
N LEU A 38 10.09 -11.34 -10.91
CA LEU A 38 10.02 -10.00 -10.34
C LEU A 38 11.34 -9.28 -10.58
N LYS A 39 11.30 -8.10 -11.17
CA LYS A 39 12.45 -7.23 -11.39
C LYS A 39 12.11 -5.80 -10.97
N ASP A 40 12.91 -5.23 -10.09
CA ASP A 40 12.73 -3.86 -9.57
C ASP A 40 11.30 -3.62 -9.05
N GLY A 41 10.73 -4.63 -8.36
CA GLY A 41 9.36 -4.63 -7.86
C GLY A 41 8.26 -4.84 -8.92
N ARG A 42 8.59 -4.92 -10.21
CA ARG A 42 7.65 -5.11 -11.32
C ARG A 42 7.55 -6.58 -11.73
N ILE A 43 6.36 -7.00 -12.10
CA ILE A 43 6.09 -8.34 -12.61
C ILE A 43 6.61 -8.42 -14.05
N VAL A 44 7.51 -9.38 -14.31
CA VAL A 44 8.09 -9.59 -15.66
C VAL A 44 7.15 -10.42 -16.54
N SER A 45 6.45 -11.40 -15.97
CA SER A 45 5.48 -12.22 -16.68
C SER A 45 4.18 -12.33 -15.91
N VAL A 46 3.19 -11.60 -16.38
CA VAL A 46 1.81 -11.57 -15.84
C VAL A 46 1.15 -12.95 -15.91
N GLU A 47 1.36 -13.67 -17.04
CA GLU A 47 0.82 -14.99 -17.26
C GLU A 47 1.36 -16.00 -16.26
N THR A 48 2.68 -16.08 -16.16
CA THR A 48 3.37 -17.06 -15.31
C THR A 48 3.06 -16.80 -13.84
N THR A 49 3.07 -15.53 -13.43
CA THR A 49 2.75 -15.16 -12.03
C THR A 49 1.28 -15.46 -11.70
N GLY A 50 0.35 -15.16 -12.62
CA GLY A 50 -1.06 -15.49 -12.44
C GLY A 50 -1.31 -16.99 -12.34
N GLU A 51 -0.61 -17.80 -13.14
CA GLU A 51 -0.67 -19.26 -13.04
C GLU A 51 -0.08 -19.79 -11.73
N LEU A 52 1.02 -19.20 -11.25
CA LEU A 52 1.62 -19.56 -9.97
C LEU A 52 0.64 -19.32 -8.82
N ILE A 53 -0.05 -18.16 -8.81
CA ILE A 53 -1.11 -17.87 -7.84
C ILE A 53 -2.19 -18.96 -7.92
N ARG A 54 -2.70 -19.25 -9.11
CA ARG A 54 -3.77 -20.25 -9.32
C ARG A 54 -3.34 -21.64 -8.84
N LYS A 55 -2.14 -22.08 -9.17
CA LYS A 55 -1.59 -23.37 -8.73
C LYS A 55 -1.45 -23.43 -7.20
N THR A 56 -0.95 -22.35 -6.58
CA THR A 56 -0.79 -22.24 -5.12
C THR A 56 -2.14 -22.26 -4.41
N MET A 57 -3.15 -21.53 -4.93
CA MET A 57 -4.50 -21.58 -4.39
C MET A 57 -5.10 -23.00 -4.46
N LYS A 58 -4.91 -23.69 -5.59
CA LYS A 58 -5.41 -25.06 -5.77
C LYS A 58 -4.75 -26.03 -4.80
N LYS A 59 -3.41 -25.98 -4.69
CA LYS A 59 -2.61 -26.83 -3.79
C LYS A 59 -3.07 -26.66 -2.33
N ASN A 60 -3.35 -25.43 -1.90
CA ASN A 60 -3.74 -25.10 -0.53
C ASN A 60 -5.25 -25.08 -0.30
N LYS A 61 -6.05 -25.53 -1.29
CA LYS A 61 -7.52 -25.55 -1.21
C LYS A 61 -8.11 -24.18 -0.83
N ILE A 62 -7.52 -23.09 -1.38
CA ILE A 62 -7.99 -21.72 -1.22
C ILE A 62 -9.07 -21.47 -2.28
N ARG A 63 -10.27 -21.07 -1.84
CA ARG A 63 -11.40 -20.72 -2.72
C ARG A 63 -11.80 -19.28 -2.46
N CYS A 64 -11.51 -18.41 -3.40
CA CYS A 64 -11.84 -16.98 -3.37
C CYS A 64 -12.09 -16.48 -4.78
N LYS A 65 -12.80 -15.36 -4.92
CA LYS A 65 -13.04 -14.67 -6.21
C LYS A 65 -12.46 -13.26 -6.24
N GLU A 66 -12.10 -12.70 -5.10
CA GLU A 66 -11.62 -11.34 -4.97
C GLU A 66 -10.19 -11.34 -4.43
N ALA A 67 -9.37 -10.40 -4.92
CA ALA A 67 -8.00 -10.24 -4.50
C ALA A 67 -7.70 -8.80 -4.10
N ALA A 68 -6.88 -8.67 -3.06
CA ALA A 68 -6.15 -7.46 -2.71
C ALA A 68 -4.66 -7.71 -2.92
N VAL A 69 -3.96 -6.80 -3.58
CA VAL A 69 -2.51 -6.93 -3.87
C VAL A 69 -1.76 -5.79 -3.21
N VAL A 70 -0.66 -6.13 -2.55
CA VAL A 70 0.28 -5.13 -2.02
C VAL A 70 1.19 -4.66 -3.16
N VAL A 71 1.34 -3.34 -3.29
CA VAL A 71 2.22 -2.71 -4.27
C VAL A 71 3.45 -2.19 -3.55
N SER A 72 4.62 -2.56 -4.06
CA SER A 72 5.89 -2.15 -3.44
C SER A 72 6.06 -0.63 -3.41
N SER A 73 6.56 -0.12 -2.29
CA SER A 73 6.87 1.31 -2.11
C SER A 73 7.92 1.82 -3.10
N GLY A 74 8.72 0.93 -3.71
CA GLY A 74 9.67 1.32 -4.77
C GLY A 74 9.00 1.68 -6.11
N ILE A 75 7.70 1.36 -6.27
CA ILE A 75 6.94 1.63 -7.49
C ILE A 75 5.98 2.81 -7.30
N CYS A 76 5.47 2.98 -6.09
CA CYS A 76 4.49 4.01 -5.76
C CYS A 76 5.17 5.26 -5.22
N PHE A 77 4.71 6.42 -5.66
CA PHE A 77 4.99 7.69 -4.98
C PHE A 77 3.99 7.85 -3.84
N LEU A 78 4.48 8.11 -2.65
CA LEU A 78 3.66 8.31 -1.45
C LEU A 78 4.00 9.65 -0.81
N ARG A 79 2.98 10.41 -0.42
CA ARG A 79 3.15 11.72 0.22
C ARG A 79 2.05 11.97 1.23
N ASN A 80 2.44 12.53 2.37
CA ASN A 80 1.49 13.24 3.21
C ASN A 80 1.24 14.61 2.57
N VAL A 81 -0.01 14.94 2.26
CA VAL A 81 -0.42 16.20 1.64
C VAL A 81 -1.45 16.88 2.52
N THR A 82 -1.32 18.19 2.65
CA THR A 82 -2.31 19.05 3.31
C THR A 82 -3.03 19.85 2.24
N MET A 83 -4.34 19.67 2.15
CA MET A 83 -5.18 20.30 1.12
C MET A 83 -6.37 21.00 1.79
N PRO A 84 -6.94 22.03 1.17
CA PRO A 84 -8.21 22.61 1.61
C PRO A 84 -9.31 21.54 1.60
N GLU A 85 -10.25 21.63 2.56
CA GLU A 85 -11.42 20.74 2.59
C GLU A 85 -12.20 20.84 1.25
N MET A 86 -12.42 19.72 0.59
CA MET A 86 -13.08 19.63 -0.69
C MET A 86 -13.87 18.33 -0.84
N THR A 87 -14.73 18.24 -1.87
CA THR A 87 -15.47 17.01 -2.14
C THR A 87 -14.55 15.93 -2.73
N ALA A 88 -14.93 14.66 -2.62
CA ALA A 88 -14.18 13.53 -3.21
C ALA A 88 -13.94 13.73 -4.73
N GLU A 89 -14.92 14.28 -5.46
CA GLU A 89 -14.79 14.59 -6.89
C GLU A 89 -13.73 15.66 -7.16
N GLN A 90 -13.72 16.73 -6.34
CA GLN A 90 -12.71 17.77 -6.42
C GLN A 90 -11.31 17.24 -6.05
N LEU A 91 -11.25 16.36 -5.03
CA LEU A 91 -10.01 15.78 -4.59
C LEU A 91 -9.35 14.92 -5.68
N VAL A 92 -10.12 14.02 -6.31
CA VAL A 92 -9.62 13.20 -7.44
C VAL A 92 -9.08 14.08 -8.57
N TYR A 93 -9.68 15.24 -8.82
CA TYR A 93 -9.23 16.15 -9.86
C TYR A 93 -7.96 16.93 -9.48
N ASN A 94 -7.82 17.28 -8.20
CA ASN A 94 -6.70 18.10 -7.71
C ASN A 94 -5.48 17.27 -7.29
N LEU A 95 -5.69 16.04 -6.84
CA LEU A 95 -4.65 15.18 -6.31
C LEU A 95 -3.42 14.99 -7.25
N PRO A 96 -3.59 14.82 -8.59
CA PRO A 96 -2.45 14.71 -9.50
C PRO A 96 -1.48 15.90 -9.45
N TYR A 97 -1.96 17.09 -9.12
CA TYR A 97 -1.12 18.29 -9.07
C TYR A 97 -0.12 18.28 -7.92
N GLU A 98 -0.44 17.58 -6.84
CA GLU A 98 0.45 17.38 -5.70
C GLU A 98 1.71 16.55 -6.03
N PHE A 99 1.69 15.86 -7.17
CA PHE A 99 2.79 15.00 -7.61
C PHE A 99 3.65 15.61 -8.72
N ARG A 100 3.35 16.81 -9.21
CA ARG A 100 4.07 17.43 -10.34
C ARG A 100 5.57 17.56 -10.14
N ASP A 101 6.01 17.88 -8.91
CA ASP A 101 7.43 18.07 -8.59
C ASP A 101 8.17 16.75 -8.37
N TYR A 102 7.45 15.64 -8.34
CA TYR A 102 7.98 14.30 -8.03
C TYR A 102 7.92 13.35 -9.23
N ILE A 103 6.91 13.51 -10.06
CA ILE A 103 6.72 12.71 -11.27
C ILE A 103 7.21 13.54 -12.45
N THR A 104 8.36 13.14 -13.01
CA THR A 104 8.96 13.80 -14.18
C THR A 104 8.31 13.38 -15.51
N ASP A 105 7.55 12.28 -15.51
CA ASP A 105 6.80 11.78 -16.67
C ASP A 105 5.39 12.41 -16.71
N GLU A 106 4.63 12.11 -17.76
CA GLU A 106 3.26 12.61 -17.93
C GLU A 106 2.31 12.05 -16.84
N LEU A 107 1.67 12.91 -16.09
CA LEU A 107 0.74 12.52 -15.01
C LEU A 107 -0.38 11.57 -15.49
N LYS A 108 -0.80 11.66 -16.76
CA LYS A 108 -1.82 10.76 -17.33
C LYS A 108 -1.42 9.28 -17.40
N LYS A 109 -0.11 8.98 -17.24
CA LYS A 109 0.41 7.61 -17.15
C LYS A 109 0.32 7.03 -15.75
N TYR A 110 -0.26 7.76 -14.81
CA TYR A 110 -0.39 7.37 -13.41
C TYR A 110 -1.85 7.32 -12.99
N VAL A 111 -2.12 6.48 -12.01
CA VAL A 111 -3.36 6.49 -11.23
C VAL A 111 -3.06 7.09 -9.88
N PHE A 112 -4.01 7.84 -9.34
CA PHE A 112 -3.90 8.54 -8.07
C PHE A 112 -5.00 8.07 -7.14
N ASP A 113 -4.65 7.89 -5.87
CA ASP A 113 -5.59 7.55 -4.83
C ASP A 113 -5.12 8.16 -3.50
N TYR A 114 -5.95 8.10 -2.48
CA TYR A 114 -5.65 8.67 -1.17
C TYR A 114 -6.28 7.85 -0.06
N SER A 115 -5.69 7.95 1.13
CA SER A 115 -6.29 7.49 2.37
C SER A 115 -6.37 8.63 3.39
N TRP A 116 -7.42 8.59 4.18
CA TRP A 116 -7.58 9.45 5.35
C TRP A 116 -6.80 8.86 6.51
N GLY A 117 -6.23 9.72 7.36
CA GLY A 117 -5.74 9.25 8.65
C GLY A 117 -6.89 8.53 9.39
N SER A 118 -6.57 7.39 10.00
CA SER A 118 -7.56 6.58 10.69
C SER A 118 -8.27 7.39 11.77
N GLY A 119 -9.59 7.39 11.71
CA GLY A 119 -10.47 8.10 12.64
C GLY A 119 -11.07 9.39 12.08
N GLU A 120 -10.70 9.84 10.92
CA GLU A 120 -11.37 10.95 10.25
C GLU A 120 -12.43 10.42 9.29
N GLU A 121 -13.70 10.75 9.55
CA GLU A 121 -14.76 10.52 8.55
C GLU A 121 -14.55 11.50 7.39
N MET A 122 -14.71 11.00 6.16
CA MET A 122 -14.74 11.87 4.97
C MET A 122 -15.66 13.08 5.23
N PRO A 123 -15.21 14.32 4.98
CA PRO A 123 -16.08 15.48 5.11
C PRO A 123 -17.36 15.24 4.33
N LYS A 124 -18.49 15.10 5.01
CA LYS A 124 -19.80 14.95 4.37
C LYS A 124 -20.05 16.25 3.63
N GLY A 125 -19.86 16.24 2.30
CA GLY A 125 -20.01 17.40 1.45
C GLY A 125 -21.28 18.15 1.80
N LYS A 126 -21.16 19.34 2.40
CA LYS A 126 -22.28 20.24 2.57
C LYS A 126 -22.82 20.53 1.18
N LYS A 127 -24.04 20.04 0.88
CA LYS A 127 -24.75 20.41 -0.35
C LYS A 127 -24.65 21.93 -0.48
N LEU A 128 -23.95 22.39 -1.50
CA LEU A 128 -23.90 23.81 -1.86
C LEU A 128 -25.32 24.32 -1.93
N LYS A 129 -25.74 25.09 -0.93
CA LYS A 129 -26.98 25.83 -1.01
C LYS A 129 -26.84 26.77 -2.22
N LYS A 130 -27.68 26.59 -3.24
CA LYS A 130 -27.77 27.50 -4.37
C LYS A 130 -27.83 28.93 -3.81
N ALA A 131 -26.82 29.73 -4.14
CA ALA A 131 -26.76 31.13 -3.77
C ALA A 131 -27.96 31.83 -4.39
N SER A 132 -29.00 32.09 -3.61
CA SER A 132 -30.06 33.00 -3.96
C SER A 132 -29.47 34.42 -3.92
N LYS A 133 -29.55 35.12 -5.07
CA LYS A 133 -29.19 36.51 -5.19
C LYS A 133 -29.87 37.32 -4.07
N LYS A 134 -29.12 37.88 -3.13
CA LYS A 134 -29.53 38.99 -2.29
C LYS A 134 -28.47 40.07 -2.28
N LYS A 135 -28.95 41.25 -2.64
CA LYS A 135 -28.41 42.58 -2.72
C LYS A 135 -27.22 42.94 -1.83
N LYS A 136 -26.27 43.67 -2.46
CA LYS A 136 -25.20 44.48 -1.87
C LYS A 136 -25.65 45.23 -0.63
N LYS A 137 -24.89 45.08 0.46
CA LYS A 137 -24.62 46.13 1.44
C LYS A 137 -23.12 46.13 1.70
N GLU A 138 -22.56 47.32 1.59
CA GLU A 138 -21.17 47.63 1.90
C GLU A 138 -20.91 47.37 3.39
N GLU A 139 -19.95 46.55 3.73
CA GLU A 139 -19.38 46.40 5.08
C GLU A 139 -17.87 46.36 4.98
N LYS A 140 -17.25 47.03 5.96
CA LYS A 140 -15.85 47.38 6.07
C LYS A 140 -14.91 46.17 6.26
N PRO A 141 -13.58 46.33 6.09
CA PRO A 141 -12.60 45.28 6.19
C PRO A 141 -12.24 44.98 7.66
N GLU A 142 -12.84 43.95 8.22
CA GLU A 142 -12.46 43.28 9.49
C GLU A 142 -12.47 41.77 9.25
N GLU A 143 -11.63 41.26 8.36
CA GLU A 143 -11.59 39.82 8.05
C GLU A 143 -10.17 39.32 7.81
N GLU A 144 -9.25 39.62 8.70
CA GLU A 144 -7.93 38.92 8.70
C GLU A 144 -7.76 37.82 9.77
N GLU A 145 -8.72 37.59 10.65
CA GLU A 145 -8.53 36.64 11.76
C GLU A 145 -9.40 35.37 11.73
N ASN A 146 -10.20 35.10 10.69
CA ASN A 146 -11.15 33.97 10.71
C ASN A 146 -11.12 33.05 9.50
N GLN A 147 -10.00 32.98 8.78
CA GLN A 147 -9.77 31.92 7.80
C GLN A 147 -8.77 30.88 8.34
N LYS A 148 -9.07 30.19 9.42
CA LYS A 148 -8.67 28.78 9.53
C LYS A 148 -9.47 28.05 8.44
N ARG A 149 -8.92 28.03 7.21
CA ARG A 149 -9.41 27.14 6.17
C ARG A 149 -9.38 25.75 6.77
N ASN A 150 -10.52 25.08 6.76
CA ASN A 150 -10.53 23.68 7.12
C ASN A 150 -9.58 22.98 6.17
N GLU A 151 -8.45 22.55 6.69
CA GLU A 151 -7.44 21.78 5.97
C GLU A 151 -7.65 20.30 6.30
N MET A 152 -7.36 19.46 5.34
CA MET A 152 -7.40 18.02 5.50
C MET A 152 -6.02 17.45 5.19
N GLU A 153 -5.59 16.52 6.03
CA GLU A 153 -4.35 15.77 5.85
C GLU A 153 -4.67 14.40 5.26
N LEU A 154 -3.96 14.05 4.20
CA LEU A 154 -4.14 12.80 3.46
C LEU A 154 -2.79 12.12 3.24
N LEU A 155 -2.79 10.79 3.25
CA LEU A 155 -1.74 10.04 2.59
C LEU A 155 -2.15 9.85 1.12
N ALA A 156 -1.48 10.56 0.23
CA ALA A 156 -1.70 10.49 -1.21
C ALA A 156 -0.73 9.48 -1.85
N ALA A 157 -1.24 8.74 -2.83
CA ALA A 157 -0.48 7.75 -3.58
C ALA A 157 -0.60 7.99 -5.08
N ALA A 158 0.50 7.77 -5.82
CA ALA A 158 0.50 7.70 -7.26
C ALA A 158 1.24 6.43 -7.70
N ALA A 159 0.64 5.66 -8.63
CA ALA A 159 1.25 4.45 -9.18
C ALA A 159 1.17 4.47 -10.71
N PRO A 160 2.18 3.91 -11.44
CA PRO A 160 2.11 3.81 -12.88
C PRO A 160 0.89 3.00 -13.32
N LEU A 161 0.16 3.50 -14.30
CA LEU A 161 -1.04 2.84 -14.85
C LEU A 161 -0.73 1.43 -15.37
N GLU A 162 0.43 1.27 -16.03
CA GLU A 162 0.91 -0.02 -16.54
C GLU A 162 1.00 -1.07 -15.42
N VAL A 163 1.57 -0.71 -14.27
CA VAL A 163 1.67 -1.62 -13.11
C VAL A 163 0.28 -2.05 -12.64
N MET A 164 -0.66 -1.11 -12.58
CA MET A 164 -2.03 -1.42 -12.15
C MET A 164 -2.76 -2.33 -13.16
N GLU A 165 -2.48 -2.17 -14.46
CA GLU A 165 -2.99 -3.04 -15.51
C GLU A 165 -2.38 -4.45 -15.40
N ASP A 166 -1.08 -4.57 -15.16
CA ASP A 166 -0.41 -5.84 -14.94
C ASP A 166 -0.98 -6.61 -13.74
N LEU A 167 -1.18 -5.94 -12.61
CA LEU A 167 -1.80 -6.54 -11.43
C LEU A 167 -3.22 -7.03 -11.71
N ARG A 168 -3.99 -6.26 -12.50
CA ARG A 168 -5.35 -6.62 -12.90
C ARG A 168 -5.36 -7.83 -13.84
N LEU A 169 -4.42 -7.89 -14.79
CA LEU A 169 -4.27 -9.01 -15.70
C LEU A 169 -3.82 -10.26 -14.99
N MET A 170 -2.81 -10.16 -14.12
CA MET A 170 -2.29 -11.25 -13.30
C MET A 170 -3.39 -11.88 -12.43
N THR A 171 -4.14 -11.07 -11.68
CA THR A 171 -5.22 -11.58 -10.84
C THR A 171 -6.33 -12.24 -11.67
N ARG A 172 -6.66 -11.68 -12.83
CA ARG A 172 -7.61 -12.29 -13.76
C ARG A 172 -7.13 -13.66 -14.28
N LYS A 173 -5.83 -13.82 -14.60
CA LYS A 173 -5.24 -15.10 -14.97
C LYS A 173 -5.29 -16.14 -13.86
N ALA A 174 -5.18 -15.68 -12.61
CA ALA A 174 -5.38 -16.52 -11.43
C ALA A 174 -6.86 -16.93 -11.19
N GLY A 175 -7.81 -16.36 -11.94
CA GLY A 175 -9.25 -16.57 -11.75
C GLY A 175 -9.86 -15.68 -10.66
N LEU A 176 -9.20 -14.56 -10.35
CA LEU A 176 -9.58 -13.59 -9.34
C LEU A 176 -9.95 -12.25 -9.97
N LYS A 177 -10.77 -11.48 -9.27
CA LYS A 177 -11.02 -10.07 -9.57
C LYS A 177 -10.18 -9.23 -8.62
N LEU A 178 -9.31 -8.37 -9.14
CA LEU A 178 -8.62 -7.37 -8.32
C LEU A 178 -9.67 -6.37 -7.80
N THR A 179 -9.82 -6.30 -6.49
CA THR A 179 -10.75 -5.38 -5.83
C THR A 179 -10.01 -4.26 -5.10
N PHE A 180 -8.75 -4.50 -4.75
CA PHE A 180 -7.94 -3.56 -4.02
C PHE A 180 -6.46 -3.73 -4.39
N ALA A 181 -5.76 -2.63 -4.57
CA ALA A 181 -4.30 -2.57 -4.64
C ALA A 181 -3.84 -1.45 -3.73
N ALA A 182 -2.94 -1.75 -2.81
CA ALA A 182 -2.51 -0.79 -1.81
C ALA A 182 -0.99 -0.76 -1.70
N PRO A 183 -0.39 0.41 -1.49
CA PRO A 183 0.99 0.51 -1.07
C PRO A 183 1.23 -0.25 0.25
N GLU A 184 2.45 -0.76 0.44
CA GLU A 184 2.85 -1.47 1.66
C GLU A 184 2.53 -0.66 2.93
N VAL A 185 2.82 0.63 2.90
CA VAL A 185 2.59 1.51 4.05
C VAL A 185 1.12 1.57 4.43
N SER A 186 0.20 1.61 3.47
CA SER A 186 -1.24 1.61 3.75
C SER A 186 -1.72 0.29 4.34
N ALA A 187 -1.08 -0.83 3.96
CA ALA A 187 -1.35 -2.12 4.59
C ALA A 187 -0.89 -2.12 6.05
N CYS A 188 0.28 -1.53 6.34
CA CYS A 188 0.80 -1.37 7.70
C CYS A 188 -0.08 -0.43 8.55
N GLU A 189 -0.53 0.70 8.01
CA GLU A 189 -1.48 1.61 8.68
C GLU A 189 -2.75 0.89 9.10
N ASN A 190 -3.36 0.15 8.16
CA ASN A 190 -4.57 -0.62 8.43
C ASN A 190 -4.34 -1.69 9.51
N LEU A 191 -3.17 -2.34 9.52
CA LEU A 191 -2.81 -3.32 10.54
C LEU A 191 -2.67 -2.67 11.92
N LEU A 192 -1.99 -1.51 12.00
CA LEU A 192 -1.85 -0.75 13.24
C LEU A 192 -3.21 -0.24 13.71
N HIS A 193 -4.01 0.34 12.83
CA HIS A 193 -5.36 0.77 13.16
C HIS A 193 -6.18 -0.37 13.78
N TYR A 194 -6.14 -1.55 13.16
CA TYR A 194 -6.83 -2.72 13.70
C TYR A 194 -6.31 -3.14 15.08
N LYS A 195 -4.98 -3.13 15.27
CA LYS A 195 -4.36 -3.51 16.55
C LYS A 195 -4.60 -2.48 17.66
N LEU A 196 -4.54 -1.19 17.32
CA LEU A 196 -4.60 -0.09 18.26
C LEU A 196 -6.02 0.42 18.52
N ARG A 197 -7.04 -0.15 17.90
CA ARG A 197 -8.45 0.31 18.03
C ARG A 197 -8.96 0.41 19.48
N ASN A 198 -8.36 -0.33 20.40
CA ASN A 198 -8.69 -0.33 21.83
C ASN A 198 -7.64 0.41 22.68
N GLU A 199 -6.58 0.95 22.09
CA GLU A 199 -5.56 1.71 22.82
C GLU A 199 -5.96 3.18 22.89
N GLN A 200 -5.71 3.81 24.05
CA GLN A 200 -6.06 5.22 24.29
C GLN A 200 -4.94 6.17 23.87
N ASP A 201 -3.71 5.67 23.72
CA ASP A 201 -2.53 6.49 23.43
C ASP A 201 -2.30 6.60 21.91
N LYS A 202 -2.91 7.64 21.33
CA LYS A 202 -2.76 7.94 19.89
C LYS A 202 -1.43 8.61 19.53
N ASP A 203 -0.66 9.03 20.53
CA ASP A 203 0.62 9.73 20.33
C ASP A 203 1.83 8.81 20.39
N LYS A 204 1.62 7.54 20.74
CA LYS A 204 2.69 6.55 20.82
C LYS A 204 3.29 6.27 19.43
N GLU A 205 4.60 6.19 19.38
CA GLU A 205 5.34 5.88 18.17
C GLU A 205 5.54 4.37 17.99
N TYR A 206 5.40 3.89 16.75
CA TYR A 206 5.58 2.50 16.38
C TYR A 206 6.53 2.40 15.20
N GLY A 207 7.41 1.40 15.23
CA GLY A 207 8.26 1.02 14.11
C GLY A 207 7.86 -0.36 13.57
N ILE A 208 7.70 -0.48 12.28
CA ILE A 208 7.58 -1.77 11.59
C ILE A 208 8.80 -1.93 10.71
N LEU A 209 9.60 -2.95 11.00
CA LEU A 209 10.75 -3.34 10.18
C LEU A 209 10.35 -4.52 9.30
N ASP A 210 10.36 -4.30 7.99
CA ASP A 210 10.18 -5.33 6.96
C ASP A 210 11.56 -5.74 6.43
N LEU A 211 11.95 -6.99 6.67
CA LEU A 211 13.21 -7.57 6.22
C LEU A 211 12.96 -8.31 4.90
N GLY A 212 13.18 -7.62 3.79
CA GLY A 212 13.07 -8.21 2.46
C GLY A 212 14.35 -8.96 2.03
N SER A 213 14.33 -9.53 0.83
CA SER A 213 15.47 -10.25 0.26
C SER A 213 16.63 -9.32 -0.07
N THR A 214 16.40 -8.26 -0.85
CA THR A 214 17.44 -7.32 -1.32
C THR A 214 17.47 -6.00 -0.58
N SER A 215 16.37 -5.63 0.05
CA SER A 215 16.24 -4.38 0.80
C SER A 215 15.36 -4.58 2.03
N SER A 216 15.62 -3.80 3.06
CA SER A 216 14.78 -3.72 4.26
C SER A 216 14.07 -2.37 4.30
N ARG A 217 12.88 -2.32 4.89
CA ARG A 217 12.09 -1.11 5.02
C ARG A 217 11.73 -0.88 6.47
N LEU A 218 11.95 0.33 6.93
CA LEU A 218 11.51 0.77 8.25
C LEU A 218 10.41 1.79 8.08
N PHE A 219 9.21 1.43 8.51
CA PHE A 219 8.06 2.32 8.56
C PHE A 219 7.90 2.85 9.98
N ILE A 220 7.82 4.16 10.12
CA ILE A 220 7.58 4.84 11.40
C ILE A 220 6.18 5.43 11.40
N PHE A 221 5.44 5.19 12.47
CA PHE A 221 4.08 5.65 12.67
C PHE A 221 3.96 6.39 14.00
N LYS A 222 3.11 7.40 14.04
CA LYS A 222 2.61 8.01 15.27
C LYS A 222 1.14 7.60 15.43
N GLY A 223 0.84 6.79 16.46
CA GLY A 223 -0.40 6.03 16.47
C GLY A 223 -0.46 5.08 15.29
N ASP A 224 -1.51 5.20 14.50
CA ASP A 224 -1.70 4.46 13.23
C ASP A 224 -1.39 5.31 11.99
N ARG A 225 -0.90 6.56 12.15
CA ARG A 225 -0.55 7.47 11.04
C ARG A 225 0.90 7.33 10.63
N HIS A 226 1.12 7.07 9.36
CA HIS A 226 2.46 7.02 8.77
C HIS A 226 3.17 8.37 8.86
N GLN A 227 4.41 8.35 9.31
CA GLN A 227 5.27 9.53 9.39
C GLN A 227 6.37 9.49 8.32
N VAL A 228 7.12 8.40 8.26
CA VAL A 228 8.26 8.27 7.34
C VAL A 228 8.54 6.81 7.04
N THR A 229 8.99 6.55 5.82
CA THR A 229 9.59 5.28 5.40
C THR A 229 11.07 5.48 5.12
N ARG A 230 11.90 4.57 5.64
CA ARG A 230 13.30 4.47 5.28
C ARG A 230 13.55 3.15 4.55
N VAL A 231 14.16 3.25 3.39
CA VAL A 231 14.62 2.09 2.62
C VAL A 231 16.12 1.91 2.90
N ILE A 232 16.48 0.69 3.26
CA ILE A 232 17.86 0.26 3.49
C ILE A 232 18.16 -0.74 2.38
N GLU A 233 19.11 -0.40 1.50
CA GLU A 233 19.53 -1.25 0.37
C GLU A 233 20.36 -2.47 0.84
N ARG A 234 19.84 -3.13 1.87
CA ARG A 234 20.36 -4.34 2.48
C ARG A 234 19.19 -5.23 2.88
N GLY A 235 19.30 -6.53 2.59
CA GLY A 235 18.28 -7.51 2.92
C GLY A 235 18.87 -8.83 3.35
N MET A 236 18.06 -9.87 3.36
CA MET A 236 18.47 -11.20 3.80
C MET A 236 19.50 -11.85 2.88
N GLU A 237 19.57 -11.46 1.60
CA GLU A 237 20.56 -11.94 0.65
C GLU A 237 22.00 -11.68 1.14
N GLN A 238 22.28 -10.49 1.68
CA GLN A 238 23.60 -10.17 2.24
C GLN A 238 23.92 -10.97 3.51
N VAL A 239 22.90 -11.35 4.28
CA VAL A 239 23.07 -12.23 5.45
C VAL A 239 23.40 -13.65 4.99
N GLU A 240 22.72 -14.12 3.95
CA GLU A 240 22.98 -15.44 3.34
C GLU A 240 24.38 -15.49 2.72
N GLU A 241 24.81 -14.45 2.00
CA GLU A 241 26.16 -14.32 1.45
C GLU A 241 27.23 -14.36 2.54
N LEU A 242 27.06 -13.53 3.58
CA LEU A 242 27.99 -13.50 4.71
C LEU A 242 28.10 -14.85 5.43
N LEU A 243 26.98 -15.54 5.59
CA LEU A 243 26.96 -16.87 6.19
C LEU A 243 27.66 -17.90 5.29
N ALA A 244 27.39 -17.87 3.99
CA ALA A 244 28.03 -18.75 3.01
C ALA A 244 29.55 -18.57 3.03
N ASP A 245 30.04 -17.33 3.02
CA ASP A 245 31.47 -17.01 3.10
C ASP A 245 32.09 -17.45 4.43
N THR A 246 31.41 -17.19 5.55
CA THR A 246 31.91 -17.51 6.89
C THR A 246 32.03 -19.02 7.11
N LEU A 247 31.07 -19.81 6.63
CA LEU A 247 31.02 -21.25 6.78
C LEU A 247 31.67 -22.01 5.61
N HIS A 248 32.11 -21.30 4.58
CA HIS A 248 32.64 -21.87 3.33
C HIS A 248 31.70 -22.87 2.68
N ILE A 249 30.41 -22.54 2.62
CA ILE A 249 29.34 -23.34 2.02
C ILE A 249 28.68 -22.59 0.85
N ASP A 250 27.93 -23.36 0.03
CA ASP A 250 27.12 -22.77 -1.02
C ASP A 250 25.98 -21.90 -0.45
N ILE A 251 25.61 -20.83 -1.16
CA ILE A 251 24.59 -19.88 -0.72
C ILE A 251 23.22 -20.53 -0.51
N HIS A 252 22.87 -21.56 -1.30
CA HIS A 252 21.61 -22.30 -1.11
C HIS A 252 21.61 -23.13 0.19
N LEU A 253 22.80 -23.65 0.57
CA LEU A 253 22.96 -24.30 1.86
C LEU A 253 22.89 -23.31 3.01
N ALA A 254 23.49 -22.13 2.88
CA ALA A 254 23.40 -21.06 3.86
C ALA A 254 21.95 -20.62 4.09
N ARG A 255 21.17 -20.43 3.01
CA ARG A 255 19.72 -20.13 3.06
C ARG A 255 18.95 -21.25 3.77
N THR A 256 19.22 -22.50 3.43
CA THR A 256 18.56 -23.66 4.06
C THR A 256 18.89 -23.74 5.53
N TRP A 257 20.15 -23.46 5.90
CA TRP A 257 20.61 -23.43 7.28
C TRP A 257 19.92 -22.36 8.11
N LEU A 258 19.78 -21.14 7.56
CA LEU A 258 19.04 -20.05 8.19
C LEU A 258 17.58 -20.43 8.43
N LEU A 259 16.92 -21.03 7.44
CA LEU A 259 15.51 -21.45 7.54
C LEU A 259 15.30 -22.61 8.53
N ALA A 260 16.31 -23.44 8.79
CA ALA A 260 16.21 -24.58 9.69
C ALA A 260 16.52 -24.25 11.16
N ASN A 261 17.17 -23.11 11.43
CA ASN A 261 17.64 -22.72 12.77
C ASN A 261 16.90 -21.47 13.32
N HIS A 262 15.63 -21.31 12.97
CA HIS A 262 14.74 -20.31 13.53
C HIS A 262 14.03 -20.77 14.79
#